data_77b0e41dd2428297f27b1ac6a7b3b278
#
_entry.id   77b0e41dd2428297f27b1ac6a7b3b278
#
_cell.length_a   1.000
_cell.length_b   1.000
_cell.length_c   1.000
_cell.angle_alpha   90.00
_cell.angle_beta   90.00
_cell.angle_gamma   90.00
#
_symmetry.space_group_name_H-M   'P 1'
#
loop_
_entity.id
_entity.type
_entity.pdbx_description
1 polymer ?
#
loop_
_entity_poly.entity_id
_entity_poly.type
_entity_poly.pdbx_seq_one_letter_code
_entity_poly.pdbx_strand_id
1 'polypeptide(L)'
;ALQTTLVAEMRGRIKEDDSSVPSPDGPFEYFQKYRDGGQHEMIGRARRDGSDTRILLDGDALAAQSSYFRFGGARHSYDHRLEAWSADVNGSEYFTIRVRDWDAGKDSDDAIEETDGNVVWTADSSAFLYVGLDANHRPRQVFLHRLGTAQSEDRLVYEEKDTGWFTHIHESASGRFCVIAGGDHETSEQHLIDLADPAATPRLVAPRETGVQYSVNDRGEELFILTNADGAIDFKIVKAPLSSPGRANWRDLIPHREGVYILGLELYAGHLVRLERADALPSIVIRELAGGSEHAIAFDEQAYSLSTVGGYEFDTTRLRYAYSSMTTPSEVFDYDMVSRERILRKRQEIPSGHDPADYVTTRIMATSRDGAKVPVSLLHRRDLKRDGRAPLLLYGYGSYGHAMPASFSANRLSLVDRGFVYAIAHVRGGADKGWRWYLDGKREKKTNTFEDFAASGRALIDANYTSRGKIVGHGGSAGGMLMGAVANRAGELFAGIIAEVPFVDVLNTMLDDTLPLTPPEWPEWGNPIADANAFRTILAYSPYENVAAKNYPAILAMGGLTDPRVTYWEPAKWTARLRATMTGGGPVLLRTNMGAGHGGASGRFSRLDEVAIAYAFALWAVGLAGS
;
A
#
# COMPACT_ATOMS: atom_id res chain seq x y z
N ALA A 1 10.08 -27.39 13.25
CA ALA A 1 10.96 -27.85 12.16
C ALA A 1 10.63 -27.11 10.86
N LEU A 2 9.45 -27.31 10.24
CA LEU A 2 9.11 -26.71 8.93
C LEU A 2 9.18 -25.18 8.95
N GLN A 3 8.61 -24.51 9.96
CA GLN A 3 8.70 -23.04 10.10
C GLN A 3 10.16 -22.57 10.11
N THR A 4 11.03 -23.20 10.90
CA THR A 4 12.45 -22.84 10.98
C THR A 4 13.15 -23.01 9.63
N THR A 5 12.84 -24.09 8.90
CA THR A 5 13.35 -24.30 7.54
C THR A 5 12.92 -23.18 6.58
N LEU A 6 11.63 -22.82 6.59
CA LEU A 6 11.10 -21.74 5.74
C LEU A 6 11.72 -20.37 6.06
N VAL A 7 11.91 -20.05 7.36
CA VAL A 7 12.61 -18.82 7.77
C VAL A 7 14.03 -18.80 7.22
N ALA A 8 14.77 -19.90 7.37
CA ALA A 8 16.15 -19.99 6.87
C ALA A 8 16.22 -19.84 5.34
N GLU A 9 15.31 -20.47 4.60
CA GLU A 9 15.24 -20.33 3.13
C GLU A 9 14.93 -18.90 2.71
N MET A 10 13.92 -18.28 3.32
CA MET A 10 13.51 -16.90 2.98
C MET A 10 14.61 -15.91 3.33
N ARG A 11 15.26 -16.08 4.50
CA ARG A 11 16.39 -15.26 4.90
C ARG A 11 17.58 -15.40 3.94
N GLY A 12 17.89 -16.62 3.52
CA GLY A 12 18.96 -16.89 2.55
C GLY A 12 18.75 -16.25 1.18
N ARG A 13 17.52 -15.81 0.85
CA ARG A 13 17.20 -15.06 -0.38
C ARG A 13 17.33 -13.55 -0.22
N ILE A 14 17.60 -13.04 0.98
CA ILE A 14 17.73 -11.61 1.25
C ILE A 14 19.20 -11.23 1.26
N LYS A 15 19.62 -10.28 0.43
CA LYS A 15 20.91 -9.63 0.54
C LYS A 15 20.93 -8.79 1.82
N GLU A 16 21.75 -9.19 2.78
CA GLU A 16 21.71 -8.60 4.12
C GLU A 16 22.27 -7.17 4.16
N ASP A 17 23.34 -6.89 3.44
CA ASP A 17 24.01 -5.57 3.33
C ASP A 17 23.45 -4.69 2.20
N ASP A 18 22.19 -4.81 1.88
CA ASP A 18 21.57 -4.12 0.74
C ASP A 18 21.39 -2.61 0.95
N SER A 19 21.39 -1.85 -0.14
CA SER A 19 21.18 -0.40 -0.15
C SER A 19 20.22 0.03 -1.25
N SER A 20 19.49 1.14 -1.03
CA SER A 20 18.70 1.80 -2.09
C SER A 20 19.62 2.39 -3.17
N VAL A 21 19.05 2.71 -4.33
CA VAL A 21 19.72 3.59 -5.30
C VAL A 21 19.70 5.00 -4.70
N PRO A 22 20.85 5.68 -4.57
CA PRO A 22 20.88 7.03 -4.00
C PRO A 22 20.02 8.02 -4.79
N SER A 23 19.29 8.90 -4.08
CA SER A 23 18.46 9.94 -4.66
C SER A 23 19.14 11.30 -4.54
N PRO A 24 19.43 11.98 -5.65
CA PRO A 24 20.13 13.25 -5.64
C PRO A 24 19.23 14.40 -5.17
N ASP A 25 19.80 15.29 -4.34
CA ASP A 25 19.25 16.60 -4.00
C ASP A 25 20.38 17.60 -3.68
N GLY A 26 20.41 18.71 -4.40
CA GLY A 26 21.44 19.73 -4.25
C GLY A 26 22.86 19.12 -4.35
N PRO A 27 23.74 19.30 -3.35
CA PRO A 27 25.10 18.78 -3.37
C PRO A 27 25.23 17.33 -2.93
N PHE A 28 24.14 16.70 -2.50
CA PHE A 28 24.15 15.37 -1.88
C PHE A 28 23.32 14.35 -2.67
N GLU A 29 23.53 13.08 -2.32
CA GLU A 29 22.69 11.93 -2.66
C GLU A 29 22.28 11.23 -1.36
N TYR A 30 21.00 11.02 -1.16
CA TYR A 30 20.40 10.39 0.03
C TYR A 30 20.09 8.93 -0.24
N PHE A 31 20.37 8.05 0.76
CA PHE A 31 20.16 6.62 0.61
C PHE A 31 19.74 5.97 1.93
N GLN A 32 19.14 4.81 1.78
CA GLN A 32 18.90 3.85 2.86
C GLN A 32 19.77 2.62 2.62
N LYS A 33 20.30 2.02 3.67
CA LYS A 33 21.00 0.75 3.58
C LYS A 33 20.80 -0.09 4.82
N TYR A 34 21.07 -1.39 4.70
CA TYR A 34 21.11 -2.32 5.82
C TYR A 34 22.53 -2.73 6.11
N ARG A 35 22.78 -3.22 7.33
CA ARG A 35 23.98 -3.95 7.70
C ARG A 35 23.72 -5.45 7.69
N ASP A 36 24.76 -6.26 7.65
CA ASP A 36 24.66 -7.69 7.87
C ASP A 36 23.98 -7.99 9.21
N GLY A 37 22.99 -8.88 9.22
CA GLY A 37 22.20 -9.22 10.38
C GLY A 37 21.23 -8.15 10.87
N GLY A 38 21.27 -6.93 10.29
CA GLY A 38 20.43 -5.80 10.69
C GLY A 38 18.95 -6.02 10.37
N GLN A 39 18.09 -5.60 11.28
CA GLN A 39 16.63 -5.68 11.16
C GLN A 39 16.05 -4.41 10.51
N HIS A 40 16.66 -3.26 10.78
CA HIS A 40 16.18 -1.94 10.40
C HIS A 40 17.18 -1.23 9.51
N GLU A 41 16.67 -0.32 8.69
CA GLU A 41 17.48 0.48 7.79
C GLU A 41 18.32 1.52 8.55
N MET A 42 19.42 1.88 7.94
CA MET A 42 20.22 3.06 8.23
C MET A 42 19.95 4.12 7.17
N ILE A 43 19.79 5.37 7.58
CA ILE A 43 19.59 6.51 6.68
C ILE A 43 20.88 7.30 6.62
N GLY A 44 21.34 7.61 5.40
CA GLY A 44 22.59 8.28 5.15
C GLY A 44 22.58 9.14 3.90
N ARG A 45 23.65 9.91 3.73
CA ARG A 45 23.93 10.66 2.51
C ARG A 45 25.39 10.61 2.15
N ALA A 46 25.69 10.91 0.90
CA ALA A 46 27.05 11.15 0.37
C ALA A 46 27.03 12.41 -0.49
N ARG A 47 28.20 12.99 -0.77
CA ARG A 47 28.31 13.96 -1.85
C ARG A 47 28.11 13.26 -3.20
N ARG A 48 27.69 14.01 -4.23
CA ARG A 48 27.44 13.45 -5.57
C ARG A 48 28.66 12.79 -6.24
N ASP A 49 29.85 13.11 -5.80
CA ASP A 49 31.09 12.45 -6.22
C ASP A 49 31.40 11.18 -5.43
N GLY A 50 30.52 10.78 -4.52
CA GLY A 50 30.68 9.62 -3.64
C GLY A 50 31.55 9.88 -2.41
N SER A 51 32.11 11.08 -2.26
CA SER A 51 32.87 11.45 -1.06
C SER A 51 31.96 11.80 0.12
N ASP A 52 32.55 11.91 1.32
CA ASP A 52 31.87 12.32 2.55
C ASP A 52 30.59 11.52 2.83
N THR A 53 30.69 10.19 2.71
CA THR A 53 29.56 9.30 3.03
C THR A 53 29.33 9.26 4.55
N ARG A 54 28.12 9.59 4.97
CA ARG A 54 27.73 9.62 6.39
C ARG A 54 26.45 8.85 6.61
N ILE A 55 26.38 8.12 7.74
CA ILE A 55 25.15 7.55 8.30
C ILE A 55 24.68 8.46 9.41
N LEU A 56 23.44 8.92 9.33
CA LEU A 56 22.83 9.79 10.33
C LEU A 56 21.97 9.01 11.31
N LEU A 57 21.11 8.15 10.81
CA LEU A 57 20.19 7.34 11.59
C LEU A 57 20.53 5.86 11.44
N ASP A 58 20.67 5.18 12.56
CA ASP A 58 20.88 3.75 12.62
C ASP A 58 19.67 3.10 13.27
N GLY A 59 18.79 2.52 12.46
CA GLY A 59 17.53 1.96 12.91
C GLY A 59 17.71 0.82 13.92
N ASP A 60 18.75 -0.02 13.78
CA ASP A 60 19.00 -1.08 14.76
C ASP A 60 19.46 -0.53 16.11
N ALA A 61 20.28 0.54 16.11
CA ALA A 61 20.70 1.19 17.35
C ALA A 61 19.53 1.90 18.05
N LEU A 62 18.62 2.49 17.29
CA LEU A 62 17.41 3.13 17.82
C LEU A 62 16.43 2.07 18.35
N ALA A 63 16.23 0.98 17.62
CA ALA A 63 15.37 -0.13 18.01
C ALA A 63 15.82 -0.84 19.29
N ALA A 64 17.11 -0.83 19.61
CA ALA A 64 17.63 -1.45 20.83
C ALA A 64 17.07 -0.85 22.14
N GLN A 65 16.41 0.31 22.07
CA GLN A 65 15.84 1.02 23.21
C GLN A 65 14.36 0.69 23.47
N SER A 66 13.73 -0.11 22.60
CA SER A 66 12.29 -0.43 22.68
C SER A 66 12.01 -1.87 22.26
N SER A 67 10.85 -2.39 22.63
CA SER A 67 10.40 -3.74 22.23
C SER A 67 9.85 -3.79 20.79
N TYR A 68 9.52 -2.66 20.23
CA TYR A 68 9.05 -2.47 18.87
C TYR A 68 9.72 -1.22 18.29
N PHE A 69 10.04 -1.20 17.02
CA PHE A 69 10.56 -0.02 16.35
C PHE A 69 10.19 -0.04 14.86
N ARG A 70 9.64 1.05 14.39
CA ARG A 70 9.36 1.28 12.97
C ARG A 70 9.58 2.74 12.64
N PHE A 71 10.40 3.03 11.62
CA PHE A 71 10.45 4.37 11.05
C PHE A 71 9.09 4.75 10.44
N GLY A 72 8.63 5.99 10.70
CA GLY A 72 7.53 6.64 10.00
C GLY A 72 8.00 7.33 8.74
N GLY A 73 9.15 8.01 8.82
CA GLY A 73 9.79 8.71 7.72
C GLY A 73 11.06 9.42 8.15
N ALA A 74 11.77 9.93 7.17
CA ALA A 74 12.90 10.84 7.37
C ALA A 74 12.94 11.83 6.21
N ARG A 75 13.10 13.11 6.52
CA ARG A 75 13.11 14.21 5.54
C ARG A 75 14.15 15.25 5.93
N HIS A 76 15.13 15.46 5.06
CA HIS A 76 16.13 16.51 5.26
C HIS A 76 15.54 17.90 4.99
N SER A 77 16.10 18.92 5.68
CA SER A 77 15.78 20.32 5.46
C SER A 77 16.32 20.83 4.13
N TYR A 78 15.77 21.92 3.59
CA TYR A 78 16.21 22.49 2.31
C TYR A 78 17.68 22.97 2.32
N ASP A 79 18.21 23.37 3.48
CA ASP A 79 19.62 23.71 3.66
C ASP A 79 20.53 22.49 3.87
N HIS A 80 19.95 21.27 3.83
CA HIS A 80 20.64 19.99 4.02
C HIS A 80 21.33 19.82 5.39
N ARG A 81 21.05 20.67 6.37
CA ARG A 81 21.70 20.63 7.68
C ARG A 81 20.99 19.75 8.69
N LEU A 82 19.68 19.65 8.58
CA LEU A 82 18.84 18.92 9.52
C LEU A 82 18.13 17.75 8.84
N GLU A 83 17.73 16.78 9.67
CA GLU A 83 16.86 15.67 9.29
C GLU A 83 15.72 15.55 10.30
N ALA A 84 14.48 15.79 9.88
CA ALA A 84 13.32 15.41 10.66
C ALA A 84 13.03 13.93 10.41
N TRP A 85 12.94 13.14 11.48
CA TRP A 85 12.68 11.72 11.41
C TRP A 85 11.63 11.32 12.43
N SER A 86 10.88 10.27 12.16
CA SER A 86 9.82 9.80 13.04
C SER A 86 9.88 8.30 13.24
N ALA A 87 9.41 7.85 14.40
CA ALA A 87 9.31 6.43 14.71
C ALA A 87 8.10 6.13 15.60
N ASP A 88 7.51 4.95 15.39
CA ASP A 88 6.60 4.26 16.29
C ASP A 88 7.40 3.20 17.08
N VAL A 89 7.31 3.26 18.40
CA VAL A 89 8.03 2.35 19.31
C VAL A 89 7.13 1.36 20.04
N ASN A 90 5.83 1.35 19.70
CA ASN A 90 4.80 0.55 20.37
C ASN A 90 3.99 -0.34 19.40
N GLY A 91 4.12 -0.15 18.09
CA GLY A 91 3.26 -0.79 17.08
C GLY A 91 1.83 -0.23 17.05
N SER A 92 1.67 1.01 17.52
CA SER A 92 0.38 1.71 17.67
C SER A 92 0.05 2.64 16.52
N GLU A 93 1.00 2.85 15.60
CA GLU A 93 0.94 3.85 14.53
C GLU A 93 0.83 5.31 15.03
N TYR A 94 1.13 5.58 16.30
CA TYR A 94 1.48 6.90 16.80
C TYR A 94 2.98 7.11 16.63
N PHE A 95 3.35 8.13 15.89
CA PHE A 95 4.76 8.44 15.63
C PHE A 95 5.19 9.65 16.44
N THR A 96 6.43 9.59 16.93
CA THR A 96 7.12 10.75 17.51
C THR A 96 8.10 11.29 16.48
N ILE A 97 7.96 12.58 16.11
CA ILE A 97 8.90 13.29 15.24
C ILE A 97 10.03 13.86 16.09
N ARG A 98 11.27 13.73 15.59
CA ARG A 98 12.51 14.30 16.15
C ARG A 98 13.31 14.96 15.04
N VAL A 99 14.21 15.85 15.41
CA VAL A 99 15.09 16.56 14.48
C VAL A 99 16.54 16.29 14.84
N ARG A 100 17.32 15.82 13.87
CA ARG A 100 18.74 15.51 14.02
C ARG A 100 19.59 16.43 13.15
N ASP A 101 20.66 16.97 13.75
CA ASP A 101 21.67 17.77 13.03
C ASP A 101 22.68 16.83 12.37
N TRP A 102 22.95 17.01 11.05
CA TRP A 102 23.88 16.19 10.27
C TRP A 102 25.33 16.33 10.72
N ASP A 103 25.73 17.52 11.19
CA ASP A 103 27.11 17.78 11.61
C ASP A 103 27.35 17.34 13.06
N ALA A 104 26.38 17.61 13.93
CA ALA A 104 26.46 17.21 15.33
C ALA A 104 26.16 15.71 15.56
N GLY A 105 25.40 15.07 14.66
CA GLY A 105 24.95 13.69 14.79
C GLY A 105 24.04 13.45 16.00
N LYS A 106 23.35 14.49 16.48
CA LYS A 106 22.51 14.48 17.68
C LYS A 106 21.13 15.05 17.40
N ASP A 107 20.13 14.51 18.08
CA ASP A 107 18.80 15.10 18.10
C ASP A 107 18.82 16.41 18.87
N SER A 108 18.02 17.38 18.40
CA SER A 108 17.62 18.54 19.18
C SER A 108 16.67 18.12 20.32
N ASP A 109 16.28 19.08 21.16
CA ASP A 109 15.29 18.83 22.21
C ASP A 109 13.84 18.73 21.66
N ASP A 110 13.64 18.98 20.37
CA ASP A 110 12.34 18.86 19.71
C ASP A 110 11.87 17.41 19.69
N ALA A 111 10.70 17.16 20.28
CA ALA A 111 10.02 15.87 20.27
C ALA A 111 8.53 16.09 20.14
N ILE A 112 7.98 15.77 18.98
CA ILE A 112 6.57 15.99 18.65
C ILE A 112 5.86 14.65 18.66
N GLU A 113 4.98 14.45 19.62
CA GLU A 113 4.28 13.19 19.86
C GLU A 113 2.90 13.16 19.21
N GLU A 114 2.29 11.98 19.14
CA GLU A 114 0.93 11.75 18.65
C GLU A 114 0.71 12.27 17.21
N THR A 115 1.67 11.98 16.31
CA THR A 115 1.65 12.41 14.91
C THR A 115 1.46 11.22 13.96
N ASP A 116 1.15 11.52 12.67
CA ASP A 116 1.18 10.53 11.59
C ASP A 116 2.61 10.23 11.08
N GLY A 117 3.60 10.97 11.57
CA GLY A 117 5.02 10.81 11.25
C GLY A 117 5.51 11.60 10.04
N ASN A 118 4.63 12.27 9.27
CA ASN A 118 5.02 13.06 8.10
C ASN A 118 5.45 14.48 8.46
N VAL A 119 6.39 15.01 7.68
CA VAL A 119 6.96 16.35 7.84
C VAL A 119 7.09 17.04 6.49
N VAL A 120 6.73 18.32 6.44
CA VAL A 120 7.04 19.24 5.33
C VAL A 120 7.77 20.47 5.87
N TRP A 121 9.03 20.64 5.48
CA TRP A 121 9.87 21.74 5.91
C TRP A 121 9.43 23.08 5.34
N THR A 122 9.62 24.17 6.09
CA THR A 122 9.53 25.53 5.55
C THR A 122 10.76 25.85 4.68
N ALA A 123 10.60 26.75 3.72
CA ALA A 123 11.65 27.10 2.75
C ALA A 123 12.95 27.59 3.41
N ASP A 124 12.86 28.23 4.58
CA ASP A 124 14.00 28.72 5.38
C ASP A 124 14.57 27.68 6.34
N SER A 125 14.02 26.45 6.35
CA SER A 125 14.44 25.34 7.24
C SER A 125 14.34 25.64 8.73
N SER A 126 13.60 26.67 9.14
CA SER A 126 13.46 27.08 10.56
C SER A 126 12.28 26.41 11.28
N ALA A 127 11.38 25.80 10.53
CA ALA A 127 10.16 25.18 11.01
C ALA A 127 9.72 24.04 10.06
N PHE A 128 8.72 23.27 10.49
CA PHE A 128 8.05 22.30 9.63
C PHE A 128 6.55 22.17 9.96
N LEU A 129 5.80 21.73 8.99
CA LEU A 129 4.40 21.35 9.14
C LEU A 129 4.31 19.83 9.41
N TYR A 130 3.36 19.44 10.27
CA TYR A 130 3.09 18.04 10.58
C TYR A 130 1.60 17.81 10.84
N VAL A 131 1.16 16.55 10.83
CA VAL A 131 -0.23 16.16 11.14
C VAL A 131 -0.30 15.53 12.52
N GLY A 132 -1.11 16.14 13.40
CA GLY A 132 -1.46 15.59 14.70
C GLY A 132 -2.63 14.61 14.61
N LEU A 133 -2.56 13.54 15.39
CA LEU A 133 -3.63 12.56 15.56
C LEU A 133 -4.52 12.97 16.75
N ASP A 134 -5.83 12.86 16.60
CA ASP A 134 -6.75 13.09 17.70
C ASP A 134 -6.81 11.87 18.67
N ALA A 135 -7.58 12.00 19.75
CA ALA A 135 -7.76 10.94 20.75
C ALA A 135 -8.36 9.63 20.17
N ASN A 136 -8.95 9.68 19.00
CA ASN A 136 -9.47 8.53 18.26
C ASN A 136 -8.50 8.06 17.15
N HIS A 137 -7.21 8.44 17.23
CA HIS A 137 -6.19 8.05 16.25
C HIS A 137 -6.46 8.55 14.82
N ARG A 138 -7.15 9.69 14.65
CA ARG A 138 -7.52 10.24 13.35
C ARG A 138 -6.63 11.42 12.99
N PRO A 139 -6.00 11.47 11.79
CA PRO A 139 -5.22 12.59 11.31
C PRO A 139 -6.17 13.71 10.88
N ARG A 140 -6.29 14.77 11.68
CA ARG A 140 -7.25 15.85 11.47
C ARG A 140 -6.68 17.25 11.57
N GLN A 141 -5.56 17.42 12.26
CA GLN A 141 -5.02 18.74 12.58
C GLN A 141 -3.63 18.90 11.98
N VAL A 142 -3.40 20.01 11.28
CA VAL A 142 -2.08 20.38 10.76
C VAL A 142 -1.51 21.49 11.62
N PHE A 143 -0.31 21.28 12.13
CA PHE A 143 0.40 22.24 12.96
C PHE A 143 1.68 22.71 12.29
N LEU A 144 2.11 23.92 12.64
CA LEU A 144 3.42 24.46 12.34
C LEU A 144 4.27 24.45 13.62
N HIS A 145 5.34 23.66 13.62
CA HIS A 145 6.33 23.59 14.68
C HIS A 145 7.54 24.45 14.33
N ARG A 146 7.96 25.33 15.25
CA ARG A 146 9.21 26.09 15.15
C ARG A 146 10.30 25.37 15.92
N LEU A 147 11.45 25.18 15.30
CA LEU A 147 12.57 24.50 15.94
C LEU A 147 12.97 25.17 17.26
N GLY A 148 13.20 24.37 18.29
CA GLY A 148 13.59 24.82 19.62
C GLY A 148 12.46 25.37 20.49
N THR A 149 11.19 25.18 20.09
CA THR A 149 10.02 25.51 20.93
C THR A 149 9.35 24.24 21.45
N ALA A 150 8.54 24.36 22.51
CA ALA A 150 7.76 23.22 22.99
C ALA A 150 6.58 22.93 22.06
N GLN A 151 6.18 21.66 21.89
CA GLN A 151 5.02 21.25 21.08
C GLN A 151 3.72 21.98 21.48
N SER A 152 3.57 22.34 22.76
CA SER A 152 2.42 23.11 23.26
C SER A 152 2.33 24.55 22.73
N GLU A 153 3.40 25.04 22.11
CA GLU A 153 3.47 26.36 21.47
C GLU A 153 3.17 26.28 19.96
N ASP A 154 2.96 25.06 19.44
CA ASP A 154 2.75 24.85 18.01
C ASP A 154 1.46 25.50 17.54
N ARG A 155 1.57 26.15 16.38
CA ARG A 155 0.44 26.83 15.80
C ARG A 155 -0.43 25.88 15.01
N LEU A 156 -1.71 25.76 15.38
CA LEU A 156 -2.72 25.10 14.55
C LEU A 156 -2.92 25.91 13.26
N VAL A 157 -2.70 25.26 12.11
CA VAL A 157 -2.78 25.86 10.77
C VAL A 157 -4.07 25.46 10.08
N TYR A 158 -4.48 24.21 10.24
CA TYR A 158 -5.69 23.67 9.63
C TYR A 158 -6.31 22.61 10.54
N GLU A 159 -7.64 22.55 10.55
CA GLU A 159 -8.38 21.50 11.24
C GLU A 159 -9.52 20.98 10.36
N GLU A 160 -9.54 19.68 10.07
CA GLU A 160 -10.67 19.01 9.47
C GLU A 160 -11.72 18.69 10.55
N LYS A 161 -12.93 19.19 10.36
CA LYS A 161 -14.01 19.04 11.34
C LYS A 161 -14.88 17.81 11.09
N ASP A 162 -14.87 17.30 9.86
CA ASP A 162 -15.61 16.09 9.52
C ASP A 162 -14.82 14.86 10.02
N THR A 163 -15.44 14.11 10.93
CA THR A 163 -14.83 12.90 11.52
C THR A 163 -14.71 11.74 10.54
N GLY A 164 -15.38 11.81 9.39
CA GLY A 164 -15.29 10.86 8.29
C GLY A 164 -14.13 11.14 7.32
N TRP A 165 -13.33 12.18 7.59
CA TRP A 165 -12.25 12.60 6.69
C TRP A 165 -10.88 12.44 7.34
N PHE A 166 -9.92 12.04 6.52
CA PHE A 166 -8.50 12.05 6.85
C PHE A 166 -7.84 13.31 6.32
N THR A 167 -6.80 13.77 7.01
CA THR A 167 -5.96 14.88 6.58
C THR A 167 -4.52 14.39 6.43
N HIS A 168 -3.89 14.71 5.31
CA HIS A 168 -2.49 14.42 5.03
C HIS A 168 -1.80 15.67 4.52
N ILE A 169 -0.49 15.72 4.66
CA ILE A 169 0.33 16.79 4.08
C ILE A 169 1.40 16.19 3.17
N HIS A 170 1.75 16.91 2.12
CA HIS A 170 2.90 16.61 1.28
C HIS A 170 3.43 17.90 0.63
N GLU A 171 4.67 17.84 0.21
CA GLU A 171 5.29 18.89 -0.56
C GLU A 171 4.83 18.82 -2.01
N SER A 172 4.51 19.96 -2.64
CA SER A 172 4.20 20.00 -4.07
C SER A 172 5.44 19.71 -4.91
N ALA A 173 5.25 19.30 -6.16
CA ALA A 173 6.35 18.88 -7.04
C ALA A 173 7.46 19.93 -7.20
N SER A 174 7.11 21.22 -7.17
CA SER A 174 8.09 22.32 -7.28
C SER A 174 8.83 22.64 -5.98
N GLY A 175 8.40 22.08 -4.84
CA GLY A 175 8.91 22.45 -3.51
C GLY A 175 8.37 23.79 -2.98
N ARG A 176 7.42 24.42 -3.67
CA ARG A 176 6.89 25.73 -3.27
C ARG A 176 5.83 25.65 -2.18
N PHE A 177 4.98 24.63 -2.23
CA PHE A 177 3.82 24.54 -1.37
C PHE A 177 3.83 23.29 -0.50
N CYS A 178 3.33 23.44 0.73
CA CYS A 178 2.72 22.33 1.43
C CYS A 178 1.27 22.18 0.94
N VAL A 179 0.91 21.02 0.47
CA VAL A 179 -0.46 20.64 0.11
C VAL A 179 -1.08 19.96 1.32
N ILE A 180 -2.16 20.53 1.84
CA ILE A 180 -3.01 19.87 2.82
C ILE A 180 -4.12 19.16 2.05
N ALA A 181 -4.10 17.82 2.07
CA ALA A 181 -5.05 16.97 1.37
C ALA A 181 -6.03 16.39 2.38
N GLY A 182 -7.27 16.84 2.36
CA GLY A 182 -8.38 16.27 3.11
C GLY A 182 -9.24 15.38 2.23
N GLY A 183 -9.80 14.30 2.78
CA GLY A 183 -10.70 13.46 2.01
C GLY A 183 -11.13 12.17 2.70
N ASP A 184 -12.09 11.52 2.08
CA ASP A 184 -12.49 10.14 2.31
C ASP A 184 -12.15 9.27 1.08
N HIS A 185 -12.74 8.09 0.95
CA HIS A 185 -12.49 7.17 -0.18
C HIS A 185 -13.13 7.61 -1.50
N GLU A 186 -13.97 8.65 -1.52
CA GLU A 186 -14.74 9.08 -2.71
C GLU A 186 -14.64 10.57 -2.98
N THR A 187 -14.26 11.37 -2.00
CA THR A 187 -14.31 12.83 -2.06
C THR A 187 -13.01 13.41 -1.51
N SER A 188 -12.48 14.46 -2.13
CA SER A 188 -11.30 15.15 -1.61
C SER A 188 -11.43 16.67 -1.68
N GLU A 189 -10.63 17.35 -0.85
CA GLU A 189 -10.45 18.80 -0.83
C GLU A 189 -8.98 19.11 -0.55
N GLN A 190 -8.42 20.11 -1.23
CA GLN A 190 -7.02 20.44 -1.04
C GLN A 190 -6.80 21.93 -0.81
N HIS A 191 -5.84 22.23 0.10
CA HIS A 191 -5.40 23.58 0.42
C HIS A 191 -3.90 23.70 0.20
N LEU A 192 -3.43 24.89 -0.14
CA LEU A 192 -2.03 25.23 -0.38
C LEU A 192 -1.53 26.20 0.68
N ILE A 193 -0.36 25.94 1.24
CA ILE A 193 0.41 26.85 2.08
C ILE A 193 1.74 27.11 1.37
N ASP A 194 2.07 28.38 1.11
CA ASP A 194 3.38 28.75 0.57
C ASP A 194 4.46 28.52 1.66
N LEU A 195 5.46 27.70 1.35
CA LEU A 195 6.51 27.32 2.31
C LEU A 195 7.46 28.48 2.63
N ALA A 196 7.44 29.56 1.82
CA ALA A 196 8.14 30.81 2.14
C ALA A 196 7.35 31.71 3.11
N ASP A 197 6.02 31.49 3.25
CA ASP A 197 5.16 32.17 4.23
C ASP A 197 4.23 31.14 4.91
N PRO A 198 4.79 30.25 5.75
CA PRO A 198 4.02 29.18 6.38
C PRO A 198 3.01 29.68 7.43
N ALA A 199 3.08 30.98 7.75
CA ALA A 199 2.13 31.65 8.63
C ALA A 199 0.86 32.12 7.90
N ALA A 200 0.82 32.08 6.56
CA ALA A 200 -0.36 32.42 5.79
C ALA A 200 -1.53 31.46 6.05
N THR A 201 -2.74 31.94 5.81
CA THR A 201 -3.93 31.07 5.85
C THR A 201 -3.90 30.09 4.68
N PRO A 202 -4.17 28.79 4.90
CA PRO A 202 -4.25 27.81 3.84
C PRO A 202 -5.26 28.24 2.77
N ARG A 203 -4.84 28.22 1.51
CA ARG A 203 -5.67 28.63 0.38
C ARG A 203 -6.36 27.43 -0.23
N LEU A 204 -7.69 27.42 -0.17
CA LEU A 204 -8.51 26.39 -0.80
C LEU A 204 -8.32 26.38 -2.32
N VAL A 205 -8.14 25.20 -2.92
CA VAL A 205 -8.07 25.02 -4.37
C VAL A 205 -9.46 24.95 -4.98
N ALA A 206 -10.28 24.01 -4.54
CA ALA A 206 -11.69 23.89 -4.92
C ALA A 206 -12.49 23.29 -3.75
N PRO A 207 -13.71 23.76 -3.49
CA PRO A 207 -14.56 23.18 -2.43
C PRO A 207 -14.86 21.72 -2.72
N ARG A 208 -15.02 20.93 -1.65
CA ARG A 208 -15.45 19.53 -1.73
C ARG A 208 -16.80 19.38 -2.44
N GLU A 209 -16.89 18.41 -3.30
CA GLU A 209 -18.09 17.98 -4.01
C GLU A 209 -18.19 16.46 -3.89
N THR A 210 -19.29 15.96 -3.32
CA THR A 210 -19.46 14.53 -3.06
C THR A 210 -19.19 13.68 -4.31
N GLY A 211 -18.31 12.70 -4.19
CA GLY A 211 -17.90 11.82 -5.28
C GLY A 211 -16.83 12.41 -6.22
N VAL A 212 -16.38 13.64 -5.96
CA VAL A 212 -15.28 14.25 -6.73
C VAL A 212 -13.98 14.18 -5.95
N GLN A 213 -13.00 13.54 -6.54
CA GLN A 213 -11.63 13.47 -6.05
C GLN A 213 -10.73 14.33 -6.92
N TYR A 214 -9.75 14.97 -6.29
CA TYR A 214 -8.69 15.64 -7.02
C TYR A 214 -7.39 15.74 -6.21
N SER A 215 -6.26 15.76 -6.91
CA SER A 215 -4.95 16.07 -6.34
C SER A 215 -4.26 17.13 -7.20
N VAL A 216 -3.39 17.95 -6.56
CA VAL A 216 -2.77 19.09 -7.23
C VAL A 216 -1.25 19.02 -7.16
N ASN A 217 -0.62 19.49 -8.23
CA ASN A 217 0.79 19.87 -8.29
C ASN A 217 0.90 21.24 -8.99
N ASP A 218 1.95 21.99 -8.67
CA ASP A 218 2.19 23.31 -9.25
C ASP A 218 3.41 23.32 -10.17
N ARG A 219 3.34 24.22 -11.16
CA ARG A 219 4.47 24.59 -12.02
C ARG A 219 4.35 26.08 -12.38
N GLY A 220 5.17 26.88 -11.74
CA GLY A 220 5.10 28.35 -11.89
C GLY A 220 3.73 28.88 -11.44
N GLU A 221 2.99 29.53 -12.37
CA GLU A 221 1.68 30.11 -12.08
C GLU A 221 0.51 29.20 -12.52
N GLU A 222 0.75 27.91 -12.78
CA GLU A 222 -0.27 26.94 -13.15
C GLU A 222 -0.32 25.77 -12.18
N LEU A 223 -1.54 25.28 -11.91
CA LEU A 223 -1.80 24.02 -11.25
C LEU A 223 -2.11 22.94 -12.27
N PHE A 224 -1.60 21.73 -12.03
CA PHE A 224 -1.92 20.50 -12.72
C PHE A 224 -2.72 19.62 -11.76
N ILE A 225 -3.90 19.25 -12.15
CA ILE A 225 -4.91 18.66 -11.28
C ILE A 225 -5.36 17.32 -11.89
N LEU A 226 -5.10 16.23 -11.17
CA LEU A 226 -5.67 14.92 -11.48
C LEU A 226 -7.05 14.82 -10.83
N THR A 227 -8.10 14.48 -11.58
CA THR A 227 -9.47 14.48 -11.04
C THR A 227 -10.41 13.53 -11.81
N ASN A 228 -11.45 13.05 -11.11
CA ASN A 228 -12.58 12.32 -11.69
C ASN A 228 -13.79 13.22 -12.02
N ALA A 229 -13.63 14.51 -11.92
CA ALA A 229 -14.68 15.51 -12.13
C ALA A 229 -15.34 15.41 -13.52
N ASP A 230 -16.58 15.90 -13.65
CA ASP A 230 -17.37 15.90 -14.89
C ASP A 230 -17.60 14.50 -15.48
N GLY A 231 -17.73 13.49 -14.61
CA GLY A 231 -17.97 12.10 -15.02
C GLY A 231 -16.74 11.37 -15.56
N ALA A 232 -15.53 11.90 -15.35
CA ALA A 232 -14.27 11.28 -15.74
C ALA A 232 -13.92 10.10 -14.78
N ILE A 233 -14.68 9.01 -14.87
CA ILE A 233 -14.61 7.90 -13.92
C ILE A 233 -13.20 7.30 -13.76
N ASP A 234 -12.43 7.22 -14.85
CA ASP A 234 -11.04 6.74 -14.85
C ASP A 234 -10.03 7.89 -14.77
N PHE A 235 -10.48 9.05 -14.27
CA PHE A 235 -9.74 10.28 -14.07
C PHE A 235 -9.28 10.96 -15.37
N LYS A 236 -8.96 12.23 -15.26
CA LYS A 236 -8.39 13.12 -16.26
C LYS A 236 -7.42 14.10 -15.61
N ILE A 237 -6.61 14.78 -16.41
CA ILE A 237 -5.74 15.84 -15.90
C ILE A 237 -6.20 17.16 -16.49
N VAL A 238 -6.44 18.13 -15.63
CA VAL A 238 -6.79 19.50 -15.99
C VAL A 238 -5.72 20.48 -15.51
N LYS A 239 -5.73 21.68 -16.07
CA LYS A 239 -4.91 22.81 -15.63
C LYS A 239 -5.80 23.93 -15.14
N ALA A 240 -5.30 24.70 -14.17
CA ALA A 240 -5.91 25.95 -13.69
C ALA A 240 -4.84 27.00 -13.38
N PRO A 241 -5.14 28.31 -13.48
CA PRO A 241 -4.23 29.34 -12.98
C PRO A 241 -4.09 29.24 -11.46
N LEU A 242 -2.86 29.36 -10.96
CA LEU A 242 -2.61 29.40 -9.53
C LEU A 242 -3.35 30.55 -8.83
N SER A 243 -3.51 31.69 -9.48
CA SER A 243 -4.23 32.87 -8.95
C SER A 243 -5.74 32.64 -8.80
N SER A 244 -6.33 31.71 -9.57
CA SER A 244 -7.77 31.41 -9.57
C SER A 244 -7.98 29.90 -9.78
N PRO A 245 -7.67 29.06 -8.75
CA PRO A 245 -7.56 27.61 -8.92
C PRO A 245 -8.90 26.88 -8.98
N GLY A 246 -10.02 27.56 -8.69
CA GLY A 246 -11.34 26.95 -8.56
C GLY A 246 -11.86 26.26 -9.82
N ARG A 247 -12.84 25.37 -9.64
CA ARG A 247 -13.46 24.49 -10.63
C ARG A 247 -13.81 25.16 -11.98
N ALA A 248 -14.31 26.38 -11.94
CA ALA A 248 -14.72 27.13 -13.14
C ALA A 248 -13.56 27.39 -14.12
N ASN A 249 -12.32 27.34 -13.63
CA ASN A 249 -11.11 27.60 -14.40
C ASN A 249 -10.37 26.32 -14.83
N TRP A 250 -10.89 25.14 -14.49
CA TRP A 250 -10.29 23.87 -14.92
C TRP A 250 -10.44 23.66 -16.41
N ARG A 251 -9.34 23.34 -17.08
CA ARG A 251 -9.29 23.10 -18.53
C ARG A 251 -8.55 21.79 -18.79
N ASP A 252 -9.15 20.91 -19.60
CA ASP A 252 -8.56 19.60 -19.89
C ASP A 252 -7.18 19.72 -20.54
N LEU A 253 -6.19 19.05 -19.97
CA LEU A 253 -4.88 18.82 -20.57
C LEU A 253 -4.79 17.39 -21.11
N ILE A 254 -5.20 16.41 -20.31
CA ILE A 254 -5.34 15.01 -20.68
C ILE A 254 -6.81 14.64 -20.45
N PRO A 255 -7.59 14.43 -21.53
CA PRO A 255 -9.00 14.10 -21.40
C PRO A 255 -9.19 12.68 -20.81
N HIS A 256 -10.35 12.45 -20.23
CA HIS A 256 -10.76 11.12 -19.77
C HIS A 256 -10.76 10.09 -20.91
N ARG A 257 -10.30 8.88 -20.61
CA ARG A 257 -10.36 7.71 -21.52
C ARG A 257 -10.93 6.53 -20.74
N GLU A 258 -12.12 6.10 -21.12
CA GLU A 258 -12.78 4.97 -20.47
C GLU A 258 -11.91 3.70 -20.52
N GLY A 259 -11.75 3.02 -19.39
CA GLY A 259 -10.92 1.83 -19.26
C GLY A 259 -9.42 2.09 -19.16
N VAL A 260 -8.99 3.35 -19.17
CA VAL A 260 -7.60 3.76 -18.93
C VAL A 260 -7.55 4.62 -17.67
N TYR A 261 -7.34 3.97 -16.54
CA TYR A 261 -7.33 4.62 -15.23
C TYR A 261 -5.99 5.31 -14.96
N ILE A 262 -6.02 6.63 -14.71
CA ILE A 262 -4.84 7.40 -14.31
C ILE A 262 -4.66 7.26 -12.80
N LEU A 263 -3.64 6.49 -12.40
CA LEU A 263 -3.32 6.18 -11.00
C LEU A 263 -2.62 7.34 -10.28
N GLY A 264 -1.79 8.08 -11.02
CA GLY A 264 -0.97 9.13 -10.44
C GLY A 264 -0.36 10.03 -11.49
N LEU A 265 0.05 11.19 -11.02
CA LEU A 265 0.69 12.24 -11.77
C LEU A 265 1.98 12.66 -11.07
N GLU A 266 3.12 12.60 -11.78
CA GLU A 266 4.36 13.26 -11.36
C GLU A 266 4.66 14.41 -12.30
N LEU A 267 5.03 15.55 -11.75
CA LEU A 267 5.30 16.76 -12.49
C LEU A 267 6.77 17.17 -12.34
N TYR A 268 7.39 17.48 -13.45
CA TYR A 268 8.74 18.00 -13.58
C TYR A 268 8.71 19.35 -14.30
N ALA A 269 9.79 20.11 -14.25
CA ALA A 269 9.86 21.41 -14.91
C ALA A 269 9.51 21.35 -16.41
N GLY A 270 9.96 20.31 -17.12
CA GLY A 270 9.72 20.11 -18.56
C GLY A 270 8.73 19.02 -18.94
N HIS A 271 8.35 18.15 -18.00
CA HIS A 271 7.60 16.93 -18.31
C HIS A 271 6.49 16.64 -17.31
N LEU A 272 5.46 15.94 -17.81
CA LEU A 272 4.41 15.34 -17.00
C LEU A 272 4.45 13.84 -17.22
N VAL A 273 4.50 13.08 -16.13
CA VAL A 273 4.52 11.63 -16.13
C VAL A 273 3.23 11.11 -15.53
N ARG A 274 2.57 10.20 -16.25
CA ARG A 274 1.35 9.52 -15.78
C ARG A 274 1.65 8.05 -15.55
N LEU A 275 1.28 7.56 -14.38
CA LEU A 275 1.12 6.13 -14.16
C LEU A 275 -0.33 5.78 -14.49
N GLU A 276 -0.53 4.98 -15.52
CA GLU A 276 -1.86 4.56 -16.01
C GLU A 276 -2.04 3.05 -15.81
N ARG A 277 -3.29 2.60 -15.80
CA ARG A 277 -3.61 1.16 -15.81
C ARG A 277 -4.76 0.90 -16.77
N ALA A 278 -4.57 -0.09 -17.64
CA ALA A 278 -5.61 -0.59 -18.53
C ALA A 278 -5.60 -2.13 -18.50
N ASP A 279 -6.77 -2.73 -18.38
CA ASP A 279 -6.92 -4.21 -18.35
C ASP A 279 -5.91 -4.92 -17.41
N ALA A 280 -5.78 -4.41 -16.20
CA ALA A 280 -4.87 -4.88 -15.14
C ALA A 280 -3.36 -4.78 -15.45
N LEU A 281 -2.96 -4.01 -16.46
CA LEU A 281 -1.55 -3.74 -16.77
C LEU A 281 -1.23 -2.26 -16.53
N PRO A 282 -0.20 -1.97 -15.71
CA PRO A 282 0.27 -0.60 -15.53
C PRO A 282 1.12 -0.15 -16.72
N SER A 283 1.14 1.16 -16.99
CA SER A 283 2.00 1.81 -17.98
C SER A 283 2.49 3.17 -17.48
N ILE A 284 3.68 3.56 -17.87
CA ILE A 284 4.24 4.91 -17.63
C ILE A 284 4.19 5.66 -18.95
N VAL A 285 3.46 6.78 -18.97
CA VAL A 285 3.33 7.66 -20.12
C VAL A 285 3.93 9.03 -19.80
N ILE A 286 4.82 9.48 -20.64
CA ILE A 286 5.58 10.73 -20.47
C ILE A 286 5.11 11.73 -21.53
N ARG A 287 4.77 12.95 -21.08
CA ARG A 287 4.41 14.08 -21.93
C ARG A 287 5.41 15.21 -21.78
N GLU A 288 5.98 15.66 -22.86
CA GLU A 288 6.70 16.92 -22.91
C GLU A 288 5.72 18.09 -22.80
N LEU A 289 5.97 19.03 -21.91
CA LEU A 289 5.04 20.13 -21.65
C LEU A 289 5.12 21.25 -22.68
N ALA A 290 6.29 21.46 -23.30
CA ALA A 290 6.47 22.52 -24.31
C ALA A 290 5.83 22.16 -25.65
N GLY A 291 6.13 20.98 -26.21
CA GLY A 291 5.67 20.51 -27.52
C GLY A 291 4.42 19.66 -27.47
N GLY A 292 4.07 19.13 -26.30
CA GLY A 292 2.91 18.26 -26.11
C GLY A 292 3.08 16.83 -26.65
N SER A 293 4.29 16.45 -27.08
CA SER A 293 4.59 15.08 -27.52
C SER A 293 4.48 14.09 -26.37
N GLU A 294 4.00 12.87 -26.67
CA GLU A 294 3.86 11.79 -25.69
C GLU A 294 4.53 10.51 -26.15
N HIS A 295 5.03 9.76 -25.19
CA HIS A 295 5.45 8.38 -25.40
C HIS A 295 5.27 7.54 -24.14
N ALA A 296 5.11 6.23 -24.31
CA ALA A 296 5.06 5.25 -23.23
C ALA A 296 6.37 4.47 -23.16
N ILE A 297 6.74 4.04 -21.95
CA ILE A 297 7.83 3.08 -21.75
C ILE A 297 7.28 1.67 -22.03
N ALA A 298 7.92 0.93 -22.95
CA ALA A 298 7.49 -0.40 -23.35
C ALA A 298 8.02 -1.49 -22.40
N PHE A 299 7.17 -2.50 -22.15
CA PHE A 299 7.47 -3.71 -21.38
C PHE A 299 6.87 -4.93 -22.09
N ASP A 300 7.57 -6.06 -22.05
CA ASP A 300 7.23 -7.23 -22.87
C ASP A 300 6.47 -8.33 -22.11
N GLU A 301 6.50 -8.33 -20.75
CA GLU A 301 5.86 -9.39 -19.97
C GLU A 301 4.32 -9.24 -19.91
N GLN A 302 3.61 -10.37 -19.74
CA GLN A 302 2.13 -10.41 -19.73
C GLN A 302 1.51 -9.92 -18.42
N ALA A 303 2.27 -9.94 -17.33
CA ALA A 303 1.86 -9.43 -16.03
C ALA A 303 3.11 -8.94 -15.29
N TYR A 304 3.08 -7.69 -14.86
CA TYR A 304 4.18 -7.02 -14.19
C TYR A 304 3.66 -5.89 -13.29
N SER A 305 4.56 -5.35 -12.50
CA SER A 305 4.33 -4.20 -11.63
C SER A 305 5.24 -3.05 -12.03
N LEU A 306 4.70 -1.84 -12.00
CA LEU A 306 5.44 -0.59 -12.17
C LEU A 306 5.10 0.34 -11.02
N SER A 307 6.11 1.10 -10.59
CA SER A 307 5.95 2.28 -9.74
C SER A 307 6.97 3.33 -10.14
N THR A 308 6.60 4.57 -10.06
CA THR A 308 7.55 5.67 -10.08
C THR A 308 8.25 5.74 -8.72
N VAL A 309 9.53 6.09 -8.72
CA VAL A 309 10.32 6.30 -7.51
C VAL A 309 10.54 7.79 -7.39
N GLY A 310 9.83 8.44 -6.48
CA GLY A 310 9.94 9.87 -6.26
C GLY A 310 11.38 10.32 -6.01
N GLY A 311 11.73 11.48 -6.54
CA GLY A 311 13.01 12.14 -6.32
C GLY A 311 12.80 13.51 -5.67
N TYR A 312 13.88 14.19 -5.38
CA TYR A 312 13.84 15.54 -4.80
C TYR A 312 13.93 16.64 -5.88
N GLU A 313 14.50 16.32 -7.04
CA GLU A 313 14.78 17.32 -8.09
C GLU A 313 13.58 17.49 -9.03
N PHE A 314 13.03 18.70 -9.05
CA PHE A 314 11.96 19.09 -9.98
C PHE A 314 12.49 19.44 -11.38
N ASP A 315 13.62 20.16 -11.45
CA ASP A 315 14.26 20.53 -12.71
C ASP A 315 15.22 19.43 -13.16
N THR A 316 14.66 18.34 -13.69
CA THR A 316 15.41 17.19 -14.19
C THR A 316 14.69 16.57 -15.39
N THR A 317 15.44 15.93 -16.29
CA THR A 317 14.92 15.06 -17.35
C THR A 317 14.89 13.60 -16.94
N ARG A 318 15.37 13.27 -15.74
CA ARG A 318 15.50 11.90 -15.24
C ARG A 318 14.27 11.47 -14.46
N LEU A 319 13.55 10.49 -14.99
CA LEU A 319 12.53 9.75 -14.27
C LEU A 319 13.15 8.48 -13.67
N ARG A 320 12.95 8.24 -12.38
CA ARG A 320 13.26 6.96 -11.75
C ARG A 320 12.00 6.12 -11.61
N TYR A 321 12.07 4.86 -12.00
CA TYR A 321 10.96 3.93 -11.81
C TYR A 321 11.46 2.54 -11.40
N ALA A 322 10.60 1.78 -10.74
CA ALA A 322 10.83 0.38 -10.42
C ALA A 322 9.93 -0.51 -11.27
N TYR A 323 10.52 -1.62 -11.72
CA TYR A 323 9.87 -2.68 -12.48
C TYR A 323 10.07 -4.02 -11.79
N SER A 324 9.07 -4.86 -11.77
CA SER A 324 9.22 -6.28 -11.47
C SER A 324 8.08 -7.08 -12.10
N SER A 325 8.28 -8.39 -12.30
CA SER A 325 7.19 -9.33 -12.57
C SER A 325 7.17 -10.41 -11.50
N MET A 326 6.28 -11.39 -11.62
CA MET A 326 6.29 -12.49 -10.64
C MET A 326 7.55 -13.37 -10.77
N THR A 327 8.25 -13.33 -11.91
CA THR A 327 9.51 -14.06 -12.17
C THR A 327 10.74 -13.17 -12.12
N THR A 328 10.63 -11.89 -12.45
CA THR A 328 11.74 -10.94 -12.53
C THR A 328 11.88 -10.17 -11.22
N PRO A 329 13.01 -10.30 -10.49
CA PRO A 329 13.30 -9.52 -9.30
C PRO A 329 13.19 -8.02 -9.55
N SER A 330 12.96 -7.25 -8.48
CA SER A 330 12.80 -5.79 -8.59
C SER A 330 14.02 -5.14 -9.25
N GLU A 331 13.76 -4.31 -10.25
CA GLU A 331 14.74 -3.54 -10.99
C GLU A 331 14.42 -2.05 -10.88
N VAL A 332 15.41 -1.23 -10.59
CA VAL A 332 15.30 0.23 -10.55
C VAL A 332 16.05 0.81 -11.74
N PHE A 333 15.32 1.62 -12.50
CA PHE A 333 15.84 2.28 -13.70
C PHE A 333 15.84 3.80 -13.54
N ASP A 334 16.88 4.46 -14.07
CA ASP A 334 16.82 5.87 -14.45
C ASP A 334 16.51 5.94 -15.95
N TYR A 335 15.52 6.75 -16.30
CA TYR A 335 15.06 6.97 -17.66
C TYR A 335 15.16 8.44 -18.02
N ASP A 336 15.92 8.76 -19.05
CA ASP A 336 15.96 10.13 -19.56
C ASP A 336 14.74 10.39 -20.45
N MET A 337 13.88 11.33 -20.03
CA MET A 337 12.59 11.61 -20.69
C MET A 337 12.74 12.26 -22.07
N VAL A 338 13.94 12.81 -22.40
CA VAL A 338 14.25 13.45 -23.68
C VAL A 338 14.88 12.45 -24.65
N SER A 339 16.00 11.84 -24.27
CA SER A 339 16.72 10.88 -25.12
C SER A 339 16.07 9.51 -25.15
N ARG A 340 15.22 9.19 -24.17
CA ARG A 340 14.59 7.88 -23.96
C ARG A 340 15.57 6.78 -23.58
N GLU A 341 16.76 7.14 -23.16
CA GLU A 341 17.74 6.19 -22.65
C GLU A 341 17.28 5.61 -21.32
N ARG A 342 17.39 4.29 -21.16
CA ARG A 342 17.04 3.56 -19.96
C ARG A 342 18.28 2.92 -19.36
N ILE A 343 18.63 3.31 -18.14
CA ILE A 343 19.81 2.85 -17.42
C ILE A 343 19.36 2.02 -16.20
N LEU A 344 19.73 0.73 -16.17
CA LEU A 344 19.53 -0.10 -14.99
C LEU A 344 20.46 0.37 -13.88
N ARG A 345 19.89 0.80 -12.75
CA ARG A 345 20.66 1.29 -11.59
C ARG A 345 20.84 0.19 -10.54
N LYS A 346 19.83 -0.65 -10.37
CA LYS A 346 19.86 -1.73 -9.40
C LYS A 346 18.94 -2.86 -9.85
N ARG A 347 19.38 -4.10 -9.62
CA ARG A 347 18.54 -5.30 -9.62
C ARG A 347 18.60 -5.92 -8.24
N GLN A 348 17.47 -6.32 -7.69
CA GLN A 348 17.40 -7.06 -6.44
C GLN A 348 18.21 -8.35 -6.58
N GLU A 349 19.20 -8.51 -5.72
CA GLU A 349 20.00 -9.73 -5.66
C GLU A 349 19.29 -10.79 -4.80
N ILE A 350 19.41 -12.05 -5.24
CA ILE A 350 18.91 -13.21 -4.50
C ILE A 350 20.13 -14.10 -4.21
N PRO A 351 20.76 -13.97 -3.02
CA PRO A 351 22.04 -14.64 -2.73
C PRO A 351 22.01 -16.17 -2.86
N SER A 352 20.88 -16.81 -2.55
CA SER A 352 20.71 -18.26 -2.74
C SER A 352 20.53 -18.68 -4.20
N GLY A 353 20.53 -17.74 -5.14
CA GLY A 353 20.28 -17.96 -6.56
C GLY A 353 18.82 -17.85 -6.96
N HIS A 354 18.59 -17.30 -8.15
CA HIS A 354 17.30 -17.25 -8.81
C HIS A 354 17.51 -17.08 -10.32
N ASP A 355 16.92 -17.95 -11.10
CA ASP A 355 16.87 -17.83 -12.56
C ASP A 355 15.40 -17.62 -12.98
N PRO A 356 15.01 -16.45 -13.52
CA PRO A 356 13.67 -16.23 -14.05
C PRO A 356 13.23 -17.29 -15.08
N ALA A 357 14.20 -17.89 -15.81
CA ALA A 357 13.91 -18.92 -16.80
C ALA A 357 13.35 -20.23 -16.21
N ASP A 358 13.53 -20.49 -14.91
CA ASP A 358 12.97 -21.64 -14.22
C ASP A 358 11.48 -21.52 -13.92
N TYR A 359 10.93 -20.33 -14.08
CA TYR A 359 9.56 -20.00 -13.71
C TYR A 359 8.77 -19.48 -14.91
N VAL A 360 7.47 -19.41 -14.73
CA VAL A 360 6.53 -18.85 -15.73
C VAL A 360 5.57 -17.90 -15.04
N THR A 361 5.48 -16.67 -15.54
CA THR A 361 4.38 -15.75 -15.26
C THR A 361 3.38 -15.86 -16.40
N THR A 362 2.11 -16.07 -16.09
CA THR A 362 1.02 -16.04 -17.08
C THR A 362 -0.22 -15.40 -16.50
N ARG A 363 -1.18 -15.09 -17.35
CA ARG A 363 -2.46 -14.50 -16.95
C ARG A 363 -3.60 -15.26 -17.61
N ILE A 364 -4.63 -15.60 -16.83
CA ILE A 364 -5.88 -16.15 -17.33
C ILE A 364 -7.04 -15.22 -16.97
N MET A 365 -8.18 -15.40 -17.63
CA MET A 365 -9.41 -14.68 -17.31
C MET A 365 -10.44 -15.67 -16.77
N ALA A 366 -10.76 -15.53 -15.47
CA ALA A 366 -11.87 -16.25 -14.88
C ALA A 366 -13.21 -15.56 -15.22
N THR A 367 -14.27 -16.36 -15.38
CA THR A 367 -15.60 -15.80 -15.61
C THR A 367 -16.40 -15.87 -14.31
N SER A 368 -16.75 -14.70 -13.78
CA SER A 368 -17.59 -14.57 -12.60
C SER A 368 -19.05 -14.94 -12.90
N ARG A 369 -19.85 -15.11 -11.86
CA ARG A 369 -21.26 -15.54 -11.98
C ARG A 369 -22.11 -14.63 -12.88
N ASP A 370 -21.83 -13.34 -12.89
CA ASP A 370 -22.52 -12.32 -13.69
C ASP A 370 -21.89 -12.11 -15.09
N GLY A 371 -20.90 -12.93 -15.45
CA GLY A 371 -20.20 -12.86 -16.73
C GLY A 371 -18.96 -11.96 -16.73
N ALA A 372 -18.67 -11.23 -15.65
CA ALA A 372 -17.49 -10.39 -15.54
C ALA A 372 -16.20 -11.21 -15.71
N LYS A 373 -15.23 -10.65 -16.45
CA LYS A 373 -13.93 -11.29 -16.70
C LYS A 373 -12.91 -10.82 -15.67
N VAL A 374 -12.55 -11.70 -14.75
CA VAL A 374 -11.63 -11.45 -13.66
C VAL A 374 -10.22 -11.88 -14.06
N PRO A 375 -9.25 -10.95 -14.15
CA PRO A 375 -7.87 -11.32 -14.42
C PRO A 375 -7.29 -12.10 -13.23
N VAL A 376 -6.51 -13.14 -13.53
CA VAL A 376 -5.77 -13.93 -12.52
C VAL A 376 -4.34 -14.07 -12.99
N SER A 377 -3.39 -13.48 -12.25
CA SER A 377 -1.96 -13.61 -12.51
C SER A 377 -1.40 -14.84 -11.81
N LEU A 378 -0.57 -15.62 -12.50
CA LEU A 378 -0.06 -16.91 -12.04
C LEU A 378 1.46 -16.92 -12.06
N LEU A 379 2.05 -17.56 -11.05
CA LEU A 379 3.46 -17.94 -10.98
C LEU A 379 3.58 -19.44 -10.71
N HIS A 380 4.36 -20.13 -11.51
CA HIS A 380 4.67 -21.53 -11.28
C HIS A 380 6.03 -21.91 -11.88
N ARG A 381 6.55 -23.07 -11.48
CA ARG A 381 7.74 -23.64 -12.13
C ARG A 381 7.46 -23.96 -13.60
N ARG A 382 8.48 -23.81 -14.45
CA ARG A 382 8.37 -24.09 -15.89
C ARG A 382 8.05 -25.56 -16.20
N ASP A 383 8.51 -26.47 -15.36
CA ASP A 383 8.29 -27.92 -15.48
C ASP A 383 6.94 -28.40 -14.90
N LEU A 384 6.08 -27.47 -14.46
CA LEU A 384 4.76 -27.78 -13.92
C LEU A 384 3.93 -28.60 -14.93
N LYS A 385 3.43 -29.75 -14.48
CA LYS A 385 2.45 -30.53 -15.24
C LYS A 385 1.05 -30.05 -14.91
N ARG A 386 0.34 -29.60 -15.93
CA ARG A 386 -1.07 -29.16 -15.81
C ARG A 386 -2.01 -30.37 -15.82
N ASP A 387 -1.96 -31.19 -14.77
CA ASP A 387 -2.74 -32.41 -14.58
C ASP A 387 -3.73 -32.33 -13.40
N GLY A 388 -3.92 -31.12 -12.85
CA GLY A 388 -4.83 -30.86 -11.73
C GLY A 388 -4.27 -31.27 -10.36
N ARG A 389 -3.02 -31.69 -10.26
CA ARG A 389 -2.45 -32.22 -9.01
C ARG A 389 -1.69 -31.18 -8.18
N ALA A 390 -1.27 -30.07 -8.77
CA ALA A 390 -0.49 -29.09 -8.05
C ALA A 390 -1.31 -28.43 -6.93
N PRO A 391 -0.71 -28.25 -5.74
CA PRO A 391 -1.28 -27.38 -4.74
C PRO A 391 -1.25 -25.92 -5.24
N LEU A 392 -2.16 -25.09 -4.75
CA LEU A 392 -2.29 -23.71 -5.19
C LEU A 392 -2.55 -22.79 -4.00
N LEU A 393 -1.84 -21.65 -3.96
CA LEU A 393 -2.19 -20.55 -3.08
C LEU A 393 -2.85 -19.45 -3.93
N LEU A 394 -4.09 -19.10 -3.59
CA LEU A 394 -4.86 -18.04 -4.23
C LEU A 394 -4.93 -16.84 -3.30
N TYR A 395 -4.33 -15.73 -3.71
CA TYR A 395 -4.33 -14.47 -2.98
C TYR A 395 -5.36 -13.49 -3.54
N GLY A 396 -6.03 -12.74 -2.66
CA GLY A 396 -6.93 -11.65 -3.05
C GLY A 396 -7.11 -10.60 -1.97
N TYR A 397 -7.54 -9.40 -2.39
CA TYR A 397 -7.83 -8.28 -1.49
C TYR A 397 -9.24 -7.70 -1.74
N GLY A 398 -9.42 -6.91 -2.78
CA GLY A 398 -10.71 -6.51 -3.32
C GLY A 398 -11.44 -5.41 -2.58
N SER A 399 -10.75 -4.39 -2.10
CA SER A 399 -11.33 -3.23 -1.41
C SER A 399 -10.53 -1.96 -1.69
N TYR A 400 -11.12 -0.81 -1.45
CA TYR A 400 -10.52 0.54 -1.52
C TYR A 400 -9.92 0.92 -2.89
N GLY A 401 -10.31 0.24 -3.95
CA GLY A 401 -9.66 0.42 -5.24
C GLY A 401 -8.21 -0.08 -5.28
N HIS A 402 -7.76 -0.83 -4.24
CA HIS A 402 -6.39 -1.31 -4.17
C HIS A 402 -6.16 -2.48 -5.13
N ALA A 403 -5.40 -2.24 -6.19
CA ALA A 403 -5.03 -3.28 -7.15
C ALA A 403 -3.81 -4.06 -6.66
N MET A 404 -3.88 -5.38 -6.70
CA MET A 404 -2.80 -6.24 -6.25
C MET A 404 -1.73 -6.37 -7.34
N PRO A 405 -0.47 -5.93 -7.08
CA PRO A 405 0.57 -5.95 -8.11
C PRO A 405 1.07 -7.38 -8.38
N ALA A 406 1.26 -7.69 -9.67
CA ALA A 406 1.95 -8.91 -10.10
C ALA A 406 3.48 -8.74 -9.99
N SER A 407 3.96 -8.44 -8.78
CA SER A 407 5.36 -8.15 -8.47
C SER A 407 6.12 -9.40 -8.01
N PHE A 408 7.45 -9.32 -8.05
CA PHE A 408 8.34 -10.35 -7.49
C PHE A 408 8.22 -10.41 -5.96
N SER A 409 8.34 -11.62 -5.43
CA SER A 409 8.54 -11.86 -4.01
C SER A 409 9.37 -13.13 -3.81
N ALA A 410 10.57 -12.97 -3.26
CA ALA A 410 11.47 -14.09 -2.98
C ALA A 410 10.86 -15.11 -2.00
N ASN A 411 9.99 -14.67 -1.08
CA ASN A 411 9.32 -15.54 -0.14
C ASN A 411 8.40 -16.56 -0.83
N ARG A 412 7.70 -16.16 -1.91
CA ARG A 412 6.80 -17.04 -2.68
C ARG A 412 7.51 -18.25 -3.27
N LEU A 413 8.82 -18.12 -3.54
CA LEU A 413 9.63 -19.20 -4.08
C LEU A 413 9.67 -20.42 -3.13
N SER A 414 9.57 -20.21 -1.80
CA SER A 414 9.48 -21.33 -0.85
C SER A 414 8.27 -22.23 -1.06
N LEU A 415 7.16 -21.70 -1.58
CA LEU A 415 6.00 -22.50 -2.00
C LEU A 415 6.14 -23.01 -3.43
N VAL A 416 6.55 -22.15 -4.36
CA VAL A 416 6.61 -22.46 -5.79
C VAL A 416 7.64 -23.57 -6.07
N ASP A 417 8.80 -23.53 -5.40
CA ASP A 417 9.85 -24.56 -5.50
C ASP A 417 9.40 -25.93 -4.94
N ARG A 418 8.34 -25.94 -4.10
CA ARG A 418 7.67 -27.15 -3.63
C ARG A 418 6.47 -27.57 -4.49
N GLY A 419 6.37 -27.02 -5.70
CA GLY A 419 5.36 -27.37 -6.69
C GLY A 419 4.03 -26.63 -6.58
N PHE A 420 3.93 -25.58 -5.75
CA PHE A 420 2.75 -24.73 -5.73
C PHE A 420 2.62 -23.90 -7.01
N VAL A 421 1.40 -23.68 -7.43
CA VAL A 421 1.02 -22.53 -8.23
C VAL A 421 0.67 -21.39 -7.28
N TYR A 422 1.27 -20.22 -7.45
CA TYR A 422 0.88 -19.00 -6.74
C TYR A 422 0.02 -18.15 -7.66
N ALA A 423 -1.17 -17.77 -7.21
CA ALA A 423 -2.11 -17.01 -8.01
C ALA A 423 -2.58 -15.75 -7.28
N ILE A 424 -2.75 -14.66 -8.03
CA ILE A 424 -3.36 -13.40 -7.55
C ILE A 424 -4.65 -13.19 -8.35
N ALA A 425 -5.80 -13.18 -7.65
CA ALA A 425 -7.09 -12.84 -8.24
C ALA A 425 -7.32 -11.33 -8.16
N HIS A 426 -7.40 -10.67 -9.32
CA HIS A 426 -7.65 -9.24 -9.43
C HIS A 426 -9.15 -8.96 -9.39
N VAL A 427 -9.75 -9.22 -8.23
CA VAL A 427 -11.19 -9.18 -8.01
C VAL A 427 -11.76 -7.77 -7.97
N ARG A 428 -13.05 -7.61 -8.23
CA ARG A 428 -13.77 -6.34 -8.05
C ARG A 428 -13.65 -5.84 -6.61
N GLY A 429 -13.68 -4.51 -6.45
CA GLY A 429 -13.30 -3.82 -5.22
C GLY A 429 -11.84 -3.35 -5.24
N GLY A 430 -10.97 -3.95 -6.09
CA GLY A 430 -9.74 -3.33 -6.56
C GLY A 430 -10.00 -2.47 -7.80
N ALA A 431 -9.02 -1.67 -8.23
CA ALA A 431 -9.08 -0.87 -9.46
C ALA A 431 -8.20 -1.45 -10.58
N ASP A 432 -8.07 -2.78 -10.64
CA ASP A 432 -7.22 -3.45 -11.62
C ASP A 432 -7.68 -3.18 -13.06
N LYS A 433 -8.98 -3.06 -13.28
CA LYS A 433 -9.59 -2.76 -14.60
C LYS A 433 -10.23 -1.36 -14.66
N GLY A 434 -9.67 -0.38 -13.96
CA GLY A 434 -10.20 0.97 -13.85
C GLY A 434 -11.10 1.19 -12.64
N TRP A 435 -11.54 2.43 -12.44
CA TRP A 435 -12.30 2.82 -11.25
C TRP A 435 -13.68 2.16 -11.18
N ARG A 436 -14.30 1.85 -12.33
CA ARG A 436 -15.55 1.09 -12.41
C ARG A 436 -15.42 -0.28 -11.72
N TRP A 437 -14.27 -0.95 -11.87
CA TRP A 437 -14.01 -2.24 -11.27
C TRP A 437 -14.02 -2.18 -9.73
N TYR A 438 -13.56 -1.07 -9.17
CA TYR A 438 -13.68 -0.77 -7.74
C TYR A 438 -15.15 -0.57 -7.35
N LEU A 439 -15.88 0.33 -8.03
CA LEU A 439 -17.27 0.65 -7.71
C LEU A 439 -18.20 -0.58 -7.81
N ASP A 440 -17.87 -1.53 -8.66
CA ASP A 440 -18.64 -2.77 -8.81
C ASP A 440 -18.29 -3.85 -7.76
N GLY A 441 -17.44 -3.54 -6.78
CA GLY A 441 -17.06 -4.43 -5.68
C GLY A 441 -17.17 -3.80 -4.29
N LYS A 442 -17.97 -2.74 -4.10
CA LYS A 442 -18.16 -2.09 -2.79
C LYS A 442 -19.65 -1.93 -2.43
N ARG A 443 -19.93 -1.63 -1.18
CA ARG A 443 -21.30 -1.44 -0.64
C ARG A 443 -22.24 -2.58 -1.08
N GLU A 444 -23.37 -2.27 -1.70
CA GLU A 444 -24.37 -3.23 -2.17
C GLU A 444 -23.83 -4.26 -3.17
N LYS A 445 -22.72 -3.93 -3.83
CA LYS A 445 -22.05 -4.81 -4.80
C LYS A 445 -20.89 -5.60 -4.20
N LYS A 446 -20.66 -5.50 -2.91
CA LYS A 446 -19.51 -6.14 -2.24
C LYS A 446 -19.43 -7.64 -2.45
N THR A 447 -20.55 -8.30 -2.59
CA THR A 447 -20.60 -9.75 -2.87
C THR A 447 -19.95 -10.15 -4.19
N ASN A 448 -19.83 -9.24 -5.16
CA ASN A 448 -19.10 -9.49 -6.40
C ASN A 448 -17.63 -9.83 -6.16
N THR A 449 -17.00 -9.20 -5.17
CA THR A 449 -15.62 -9.52 -4.76
C THR A 449 -15.46 -11.00 -4.38
N PHE A 450 -16.42 -11.53 -3.62
CA PHE A 450 -16.39 -12.90 -3.13
C PHE A 450 -16.67 -13.92 -4.24
N GLU A 451 -17.61 -13.59 -5.11
CA GLU A 451 -17.94 -14.42 -6.29
C GLU A 451 -16.77 -14.46 -7.28
N ASP A 452 -16.10 -13.33 -7.51
CA ASP A 452 -14.92 -13.24 -8.37
C ASP A 452 -13.77 -14.10 -7.85
N PHE A 453 -13.53 -14.11 -6.54
CA PHE A 453 -12.48 -14.93 -5.94
C PHE A 453 -12.80 -16.42 -6.05
N ALA A 454 -14.02 -16.82 -5.75
CA ALA A 454 -14.46 -18.20 -5.92
C ALA A 454 -14.44 -18.64 -7.38
N ALA A 455 -14.84 -17.78 -8.32
CA ALA A 455 -14.77 -18.03 -9.75
C ALA A 455 -13.32 -18.20 -10.24
N SER A 456 -12.38 -17.41 -9.69
CA SER A 456 -10.95 -17.55 -9.97
C SER A 456 -10.44 -18.93 -9.56
N GLY A 457 -10.80 -19.41 -8.37
CA GLY A 457 -10.48 -20.77 -7.92
C GLY A 457 -11.05 -21.86 -8.85
N ARG A 458 -12.31 -21.72 -9.29
CA ARG A 458 -12.94 -22.66 -10.23
C ARG A 458 -12.24 -22.66 -11.59
N ALA A 459 -11.95 -21.47 -12.13
CA ALA A 459 -11.27 -21.34 -13.42
C ALA A 459 -9.87 -22.00 -13.40
N LEU A 460 -9.15 -21.93 -12.28
CA LEU A 460 -7.86 -22.61 -12.11
C LEU A 460 -7.99 -24.13 -12.06
N ILE A 461 -9.08 -24.65 -11.50
CA ILE A 461 -9.42 -26.08 -11.53
C ILE A 461 -9.74 -26.50 -12.97
N ASP A 462 -10.63 -25.78 -13.64
CA ASP A 462 -11.06 -26.08 -15.02
C ASP A 462 -9.89 -26.02 -16.02
N ALA A 463 -8.91 -25.14 -15.75
CA ALA A 463 -7.68 -25.03 -16.52
C ALA A 463 -6.61 -26.09 -16.15
N ASN A 464 -6.92 -27.04 -15.26
CA ASN A 464 -6.04 -28.11 -14.80
C ASN A 464 -4.75 -27.63 -14.10
N TYR A 465 -4.76 -26.46 -13.48
CA TYR A 465 -3.66 -26.05 -12.62
C TYR A 465 -3.71 -26.73 -11.26
N THR A 466 -4.90 -26.99 -10.74
CA THR A 466 -5.13 -27.57 -9.41
C THR A 466 -6.45 -28.35 -9.37
N SER A 467 -6.87 -28.80 -8.19
CA SER A 467 -8.18 -29.44 -7.95
C SER A 467 -8.80 -28.99 -6.63
N ARG A 468 -10.09 -29.31 -6.43
CA ARG A 468 -10.77 -29.07 -5.15
C ARG A 468 -10.00 -29.70 -4.00
N GLY A 469 -9.94 -29.02 -2.87
CA GLY A 469 -9.21 -29.50 -1.69
C GLY A 469 -7.67 -29.37 -1.81
N LYS A 470 -7.17 -28.64 -2.82
CA LYS A 470 -5.74 -28.31 -2.98
C LYS A 470 -5.48 -26.82 -3.09
N ILE A 471 -6.51 -26.00 -2.96
CA ILE A 471 -6.40 -24.53 -2.97
C ILE A 471 -6.32 -24.03 -1.53
N VAL A 472 -5.35 -23.19 -1.24
CA VAL A 472 -5.28 -22.39 -0.01
C VAL A 472 -5.62 -20.95 -0.35
N GLY A 473 -6.70 -20.41 0.24
CA GLY A 473 -7.06 -19.01 0.13
C GLY A 473 -6.22 -18.16 1.08
N HIS A 474 -5.77 -16.98 0.64
CA HIS A 474 -4.98 -16.06 1.46
C HIS A 474 -5.38 -14.62 1.24
N GLY A 475 -5.54 -13.86 2.33
CA GLY A 475 -5.84 -12.44 2.30
C GLY A 475 -5.68 -11.77 3.65
N GLY A 476 -5.32 -10.49 3.64
CA GLY A 476 -5.10 -9.72 4.86
C GLY A 476 -6.05 -8.53 4.97
N SER A 477 -6.35 -8.07 6.19
CA SER A 477 -7.20 -6.90 6.46
C SER A 477 -8.59 -7.05 5.81
N ALA A 478 -8.99 -6.15 4.91
CA ALA A 478 -10.19 -6.32 4.09
C ALA A 478 -10.13 -7.58 3.19
N GLY A 479 -8.94 -8.01 2.76
CA GLY A 479 -8.74 -9.34 2.15
C GLY A 479 -8.96 -10.49 3.12
N GLY A 480 -8.77 -10.28 4.42
CA GLY A 480 -9.17 -11.22 5.47
C GLY A 480 -10.69 -11.33 5.61
N MET A 481 -11.43 -10.24 5.42
CA MET A 481 -12.89 -10.30 5.26
C MET A 481 -13.29 -11.14 4.05
N LEU A 482 -12.64 -10.95 2.90
CA LEU A 482 -12.83 -11.79 1.72
C LEU A 482 -12.63 -13.27 2.09
N MET A 483 -11.58 -13.59 2.84
CA MET A 483 -11.31 -14.98 3.29
C MET A 483 -12.43 -15.52 4.18
N GLY A 484 -12.93 -14.74 5.12
CA GLY A 484 -14.06 -15.13 5.97
C GLY A 484 -15.35 -15.33 5.18
N ALA A 485 -15.62 -14.43 4.21
CA ALA A 485 -16.79 -14.51 3.36
C ALA A 485 -16.77 -15.76 2.45
N VAL A 486 -15.63 -16.09 1.83
CA VAL A 486 -15.52 -17.29 0.98
C VAL A 486 -15.51 -18.57 1.81
N ALA A 487 -15.02 -18.57 3.06
CA ALA A 487 -15.18 -19.69 3.99
C ALA A 487 -16.66 -20.01 4.24
N ASN A 488 -17.49 -18.97 4.38
CA ASN A 488 -18.92 -19.11 4.54
C ASN A 488 -19.65 -19.54 3.26
N ARG A 489 -19.20 -19.13 2.05
CA ARG A 489 -19.95 -19.26 0.80
C ARG A 489 -19.45 -20.36 -0.13
N ALA A 490 -18.15 -20.65 -0.13
CA ALA A 490 -17.48 -21.54 -1.07
C ALA A 490 -16.34 -22.32 -0.41
N GLY A 491 -16.46 -22.62 0.89
CA GLY A 491 -15.43 -23.29 1.69
C GLY A 491 -14.99 -24.64 1.12
N GLU A 492 -15.87 -25.32 0.38
CA GLU A 492 -15.60 -26.62 -0.26
C GLU A 492 -14.54 -26.58 -1.37
N LEU A 493 -14.17 -25.39 -1.87
CA LEU A 493 -13.08 -25.22 -2.83
C LEU A 493 -11.70 -25.34 -2.19
N PHE A 494 -11.60 -25.00 -0.89
CA PHE A 494 -10.34 -24.75 -0.21
C PHE A 494 -9.93 -25.90 0.71
N ALA A 495 -8.64 -26.27 0.68
CA ALA A 495 -8.01 -27.09 1.70
C ALA A 495 -7.78 -26.30 3.00
N GLY A 496 -7.43 -25.04 2.85
CA GLY A 496 -7.18 -24.14 3.96
C GLY A 496 -7.42 -22.67 3.59
N ILE A 497 -7.57 -21.83 4.62
CA ILE A 497 -7.73 -20.39 4.50
C ILE A 497 -6.78 -19.71 5.50
N ILE A 498 -6.01 -18.74 5.02
CA ILE A 498 -5.13 -17.87 5.80
C ILE A 498 -5.77 -16.48 5.79
N ALA A 499 -6.14 -16.00 6.98
CA ALA A 499 -6.74 -14.69 7.18
C ALA A 499 -5.85 -13.87 8.12
N GLU A 500 -5.06 -12.94 7.56
CA GLU A 500 -4.16 -12.07 8.33
C GLU A 500 -4.89 -10.80 8.74
N VAL A 501 -4.78 -10.41 10.00
CA VAL A 501 -5.43 -9.22 10.59
C VAL A 501 -6.85 -9.00 10.03
N PRO A 502 -7.72 -10.02 10.05
CA PRO A 502 -8.90 -10.06 9.19
C PRO A 502 -10.04 -9.20 9.72
N PHE A 503 -10.58 -8.35 8.84
CA PHE A 503 -11.77 -7.55 9.09
C PHE A 503 -13.03 -8.41 8.98
N VAL A 504 -13.35 -9.17 10.01
CA VAL A 504 -14.40 -10.23 9.97
C VAL A 504 -15.64 -9.93 10.80
N ASP A 505 -15.60 -8.94 11.69
CA ASP A 505 -16.72 -8.48 12.51
C ASP A 505 -17.34 -7.19 11.95
N VAL A 506 -17.49 -7.15 10.63
CA VAL A 506 -17.77 -5.93 9.84
C VAL A 506 -18.97 -5.16 10.36
N LEU A 507 -20.07 -5.85 10.67
CA LEU A 507 -21.30 -5.19 11.13
C LEU A 507 -21.09 -4.49 12.47
N ASN A 508 -20.53 -5.18 13.46
CA ASN A 508 -20.34 -4.60 14.79
C ASN A 508 -19.33 -3.45 14.77
N THR A 509 -18.25 -3.59 13.99
CA THR A 509 -17.24 -2.53 13.81
C THR A 509 -17.86 -1.30 13.14
N MET A 510 -18.67 -1.46 12.09
CA MET A 510 -19.31 -0.34 11.40
C MET A 510 -20.46 0.30 12.21
N LEU A 511 -20.94 -0.36 13.27
CA LEU A 511 -21.92 0.19 14.23
C LEU A 511 -21.25 0.95 15.40
N ASP A 512 -19.93 0.91 15.54
CA ASP A 512 -19.19 1.59 16.60
C ASP A 512 -18.40 2.78 16.04
N ASP A 513 -19.00 3.97 16.05
CA ASP A 513 -18.41 5.21 15.53
C ASP A 513 -17.30 5.79 16.42
N THR A 514 -17.04 5.16 17.58
CA THR A 514 -15.92 5.52 18.45
C THR A 514 -14.60 4.92 17.99
N LEU A 515 -14.64 3.87 17.16
CA LEU A 515 -13.42 3.26 16.60
C LEU A 515 -12.73 4.20 15.60
N PRO A 516 -11.40 4.15 15.50
CA PRO A 516 -10.61 5.07 14.67
C PRO A 516 -11.10 5.17 13.22
N LEU A 517 -11.31 4.02 12.58
CA LEU A 517 -11.60 3.97 11.15
C LEU A 517 -13.10 3.95 10.82
N THR A 518 -14.02 3.70 11.77
CA THR A 518 -15.43 3.48 11.44
C THR A 518 -16.06 4.61 10.63
N PRO A 519 -16.05 5.90 11.04
CA PRO A 519 -16.64 6.95 10.22
C PRO A 519 -15.97 7.12 8.85
N PRO A 520 -14.64 7.14 8.73
CA PRO A 520 -13.95 7.23 7.42
C PRO A 520 -14.24 6.05 6.49
N GLU A 521 -14.61 4.90 7.02
CA GLU A 521 -14.86 3.66 6.27
C GLU A 521 -16.30 3.52 5.75
N TRP A 522 -17.24 4.32 6.23
CA TRP A 522 -18.62 4.28 5.74
C TRP A 522 -18.76 4.49 4.22
N PRO A 523 -17.95 5.30 3.55
CA PRO A 523 -17.97 5.37 2.09
C PRO A 523 -17.62 4.04 1.41
N GLU A 524 -16.82 3.18 2.02
CA GLU A 524 -16.46 1.85 1.48
C GLU A 524 -17.53 0.80 1.77
N TRP A 525 -18.02 0.73 3.02
CA TRP A 525 -18.89 -0.36 3.47
C TRP A 525 -20.37 0.00 3.52
N GLY A 526 -20.70 1.27 3.71
CA GLY A 526 -22.02 1.79 4.07
C GLY A 526 -22.10 2.15 5.54
N ASN A 527 -23.00 3.08 5.88
CA ASN A 527 -23.25 3.50 7.27
C ASN A 527 -24.48 2.76 7.84
N PRO A 528 -24.29 1.67 8.63
CA PRO A 528 -25.41 0.90 9.17
C PRO A 528 -26.14 1.60 10.32
N ILE A 529 -25.58 2.68 10.89
CA ILE A 529 -26.23 3.49 11.93
C ILE A 529 -27.32 4.35 11.29
N ALA A 530 -26.99 4.98 10.15
CA ALA A 530 -27.89 5.94 9.48
C ALA A 530 -28.79 5.31 8.41
N ASP A 531 -28.40 4.16 7.82
CA ASP A 531 -29.10 3.53 6.71
C ASP A 531 -29.39 2.05 6.97
N ALA A 532 -30.66 1.73 7.10
CA ALA A 532 -31.15 0.35 7.29
C ALA A 532 -30.82 -0.57 6.07
N ASN A 533 -30.61 -0.03 4.87
CA ASN A 533 -30.16 -0.83 3.72
C ASN A 533 -28.70 -1.20 3.85
N ALA A 534 -27.85 -0.26 4.27
CA ALA A 534 -26.45 -0.54 4.58
C ALA A 534 -26.34 -1.60 5.68
N PHE A 535 -27.14 -1.50 6.76
CA PHE A 535 -27.19 -2.52 7.81
C PHE A 535 -27.51 -3.91 7.23
N ARG A 536 -28.59 -4.04 6.43
CA ARG A 536 -28.98 -5.32 5.83
C ARG A 536 -27.92 -5.85 4.86
N THR A 537 -27.31 -4.97 4.09
CA THR A 537 -26.24 -5.31 3.15
C THR A 537 -25.03 -5.89 3.87
N ILE A 538 -24.55 -5.20 4.91
CA ILE A 538 -23.39 -5.67 5.70
C ILE A 538 -23.73 -6.97 6.42
N LEU A 539 -24.89 -7.06 7.08
CA LEU A 539 -25.35 -8.26 7.76
C LEU A 539 -25.35 -9.50 6.85
N ALA A 540 -25.72 -9.34 5.58
CA ALA A 540 -25.82 -10.43 4.62
C ALA A 540 -24.45 -11.02 4.21
N TYR A 541 -23.35 -10.31 4.42
CA TYR A 541 -22.03 -10.81 4.05
C TYR A 541 -21.00 -10.84 5.19
N SER A 542 -21.19 -10.10 6.27
CA SER A 542 -20.24 -10.01 7.38
C SER A 542 -19.86 -11.41 7.87
N PRO A 543 -18.56 -11.77 7.83
CA PRO A 543 -18.12 -13.15 8.09
C PRO A 543 -18.57 -13.67 9.45
N TYR A 544 -18.46 -12.87 10.48
CA TYR A 544 -18.81 -13.27 11.86
C TYR A 544 -20.29 -13.63 11.99
N GLU A 545 -21.20 -12.83 11.48
CA GLU A 545 -22.65 -13.05 11.55
C GLU A 545 -23.08 -14.27 10.74
N ASN A 546 -22.40 -14.57 9.65
CA ASN A 546 -22.77 -15.62 8.72
C ASN A 546 -22.07 -16.98 8.98
N VAL A 547 -21.45 -17.18 10.16
CA VAL A 547 -20.95 -18.49 10.57
C VAL A 547 -22.13 -19.43 10.78
N ALA A 548 -22.11 -20.59 10.12
CA ALA A 548 -23.21 -21.56 10.13
C ALA A 548 -22.76 -22.96 10.60
N ALA A 549 -23.73 -23.78 11.02
CA ALA A 549 -23.52 -25.17 11.41
C ALA A 549 -23.23 -26.04 10.18
N LYS A 550 -21.97 -26.09 9.74
CA LYS A 550 -21.47 -26.84 8.58
C LYS A 550 -20.00 -27.17 8.71
N ASN A 551 -19.46 -27.92 7.75
CA ASN A 551 -18.01 -28.15 7.64
C ASN A 551 -17.31 -26.92 7.07
N TYR A 552 -16.18 -26.56 7.67
CA TYR A 552 -15.29 -25.50 7.21
C TYR A 552 -13.94 -26.07 6.78
N PRO A 553 -13.22 -25.44 5.84
CA PRO A 553 -11.82 -25.77 5.59
C PRO A 553 -10.98 -25.52 6.85
N ALA A 554 -9.74 -25.95 6.86
CA ALA A 554 -8.80 -25.50 7.88
C ALA A 554 -8.64 -23.98 7.81
N ILE A 555 -8.60 -23.30 8.96
CA ILE A 555 -8.49 -21.82 9.01
C ILE A 555 -7.35 -21.44 9.95
N LEU A 556 -6.46 -20.54 9.47
CA LEU A 556 -5.49 -19.83 10.28
C LEU A 556 -5.86 -18.35 10.30
N ALA A 557 -6.34 -17.87 11.45
CA ALA A 557 -6.55 -16.43 11.71
C ALA A 557 -5.32 -15.87 12.45
N MET A 558 -4.78 -14.75 11.98
CA MET A 558 -3.64 -14.07 12.58
C MET A 558 -4.05 -12.64 12.93
N GLY A 559 -3.57 -12.10 14.08
CA GLY A 559 -3.87 -10.74 14.52
C GLY A 559 -2.73 -10.13 15.30
N GLY A 560 -2.76 -8.81 15.51
CA GLY A 560 -1.86 -8.05 16.36
C GLY A 560 -2.61 -7.44 17.56
N LEU A 561 -1.98 -7.43 18.73
CA LEU A 561 -2.64 -6.94 19.95
C LEU A 561 -2.88 -5.43 19.92
N THR A 562 -1.93 -4.68 19.38
CA THR A 562 -1.97 -3.19 19.33
C THR A 562 -2.50 -2.67 18.00
N ASP A 563 -3.20 -3.50 17.23
CA ASP A 563 -3.74 -3.14 15.92
C ASP A 563 -4.85 -2.07 16.06
N PRO A 564 -4.63 -0.82 15.57
CA PRO A 564 -5.62 0.25 15.64
C PRO A 564 -6.62 0.21 14.47
N ARG A 565 -6.36 -0.59 13.42
CA ARG A 565 -7.17 -0.64 12.19
C ARG A 565 -8.20 -1.75 12.22
N VAL A 566 -7.73 -2.97 12.53
CA VAL A 566 -8.57 -4.15 12.74
C VAL A 566 -8.26 -4.70 14.12
N THR A 567 -9.12 -4.41 15.07
CA THR A 567 -8.89 -4.71 16.47
C THR A 567 -8.72 -6.21 16.71
N TYR A 568 -7.82 -6.59 17.62
CA TYR A 568 -7.45 -7.98 17.90
C TYR A 568 -8.64 -8.88 18.25
N TRP A 569 -9.73 -8.32 18.73
CA TRP A 569 -10.91 -9.10 19.09
C TRP A 569 -11.72 -9.58 17.89
N GLU A 570 -11.59 -8.98 16.70
CA GLU A 570 -12.28 -9.46 15.51
C GLU A 570 -11.86 -10.89 15.13
N PRO A 571 -10.58 -11.20 14.86
CA PRO A 571 -10.15 -12.58 14.62
C PRO A 571 -10.40 -13.49 15.80
N ALA A 572 -10.32 -13.00 17.05
CA ALA A 572 -10.55 -13.81 18.25
C ALA A 572 -12.01 -14.22 18.38
N LYS A 573 -12.97 -13.28 18.25
CA LYS A 573 -14.41 -13.54 18.26
C LYS A 573 -14.80 -14.50 17.13
N TRP A 574 -14.33 -14.23 15.92
CA TRP A 574 -14.61 -15.06 14.75
C TRP A 574 -14.12 -16.50 14.94
N THR A 575 -12.90 -16.69 15.43
CA THR A 575 -12.36 -18.00 15.77
C THR A 575 -13.21 -18.74 16.80
N ALA A 576 -13.61 -18.04 17.88
CA ALA A 576 -14.45 -18.63 18.93
C ALA A 576 -15.82 -19.06 18.37
N ARG A 577 -16.44 -18.21 17.54
CA ARG A 577 -17.75 -18.50 16.92
C ARG A 577 -17.67 -19.69 15.95
N LEU A 578 -16.64 -19.75 15.10
CA LEU A 578 -16.41 -20.89 14.21
C LEU A 578 -16.29 -22.19 15.00
N ARG A 579 -15.44 -22.24 16.04
CA ARG A 579 -15.24 -23.42 16.90
C ARG A 579 -16.51 -23.86 17.60
N ALA A 580 -17.36 -22.93 18.02
CA ALA A 580 -18.63 -23.22 18.69
C ALA A 580 -19.73 -23.68 17.74
N THR A 581 -19.67 -23.31 16.45
CA THR A 581 -20.80 -23.47 15.53
C THR A 581 -20.56 -24.55 14.48
N MET A 582 -19.31 -24.73 14.00
CA MET A 582 -18.99 -25.69 12.94
C MET A 582 -19.32 -27.13 13.37
N THR A 583 -19.74 -27.96 12.40
CA THR A 583 -20.09 -29.38 12.65
C THR A 583 -19.01 -30.36 12.21
N GLY A 584 -17.95 -29.87 11.58
CA GLY A 584 -16.82 -30.67 11.12
C GLY A 584 -15.88 -29.83 10.22
N GLY A 585 -14.83 -30.51 9.71
CA GLY A 585 -13.82 -29.89 8.86
C GLY A 585 -12.47 -29.75 9.53
N GLY A 586 -11.62 -28.86 8.99
CA GLY A 586 -10.27 -28.65 9.49
C GLY A 586 -10.22 -27.88 10.81
N PRO A 587 -9.05 -27.79 11.46
CA PRO A 587 -8.91 -26.99 12.65
C PRO A 587 -9.08 -25.49 12.33
N VAL A 588 -9.59 -24.74 13.31
CA VAL A 588 -9.57 -23.27 13.31
C VAL A 588 -8.52 -22.82 14.31
N LEU A 589 -7.47 -22.20 13.81
CA LEU A 589 -6.31 -21.75 14.58
C LEU A 589 -6.33 -20.23 14.68
N LEU A 590 -5.96 -19.72 15.86
CA LEU A 590 -5.74 -18.31 16.10
C LEU A 590 -4.31 -18.08 16.57
N ARG A 591 -3.64 -17.11 15.96
CA ARG A 591 -2.37 -16.59 16.44
C ARG A 591 -2.47 -15.07 16.59
N THR A 592 -2.24 -14.56 17.79
CA THR A 592 -2.12 -13.13 18.07
C THR A 592 -0.66 -12.79 18.35
N ASN A 593 -0.11 -11.84 17.60
CA ASN A 593 1.18 -11.25 17.93
C ASN A 593 0.98 -10.24 19.05
N MET A 594 1.52 -10.55 20.23
CA MET A 594 1.33 -9.74 21.44
C MET A 594 2.22 -8.49 21.48
N GLY A 595 3.18 -8.36 20.57
CA GLY A 595 4.12 -7.24 20.47
C GLY A 595 4.00 -6.42 19.20
N ALA A 596 2.91 -6.56 18.45
CA ALA A 596 2.75 -5.85 17.18
C ALA A 596 1.30 -5.47 16.90
N GLY A 597 1.11 -4.49 16.00
CA GLY A 597 -0.17 -4.03 15.48
C GLY A 597 -0.48 -4.57 14.07
N HIS A 598 -1.15 -3.75 13.25
CA HIS A 598 -1.63 -4.13 11.91
C HIS A 598 -0.51 -4.57 10.96
N GLY A 599 0.64 -3.95 11.04
CA GLY A 599 1.79 -4.26 10.21
C GLY A 599 2.53 -5.57 10.55
N GLY A 600 2.17 -6.24 11.66
CA GLY A 600 2.90 -7.41 12.17
C GLY A 600 4.23 -7.05 12.81
N ALA A 601 5.12 -8.04 12.96
CA ALA A 601 6.44 -7.84 13.56
C ALA A 601 7.25 -6.79 12.79
N SER A 602 7.93 -5.91 13.50
CA SER A 602 8.87 -4.96 12.92
C SER A 602 10.22 -5.64 12.65
N GLY A 603 10.95 -5.09 11.68
CA GLY A 603 12.22 -5.67 11.27
C GLY A 603 12.07 -6.74 10.18
N ARG A 604 12.98 -6.66 9.20
CA ARG A 604 12.89 -7.46 7.96
C ARG A 604 13.00 -8.97 8.16
N PHE A 605 13.75 -9.43 9.18
CA PHE A 605 13.89 -10.86 9.47
C PHE A 605 12.84 -11.37 10.44
N SER A 606 12.46 -10.58 11.45
CA SER A 606 11.41 -10.96 12.40
C SER A 606 10.06 -11.18 11.72
N ARG A 607 9.77 -10.44 10.65
CA ARG A 607 8.57 -10.64 9.83
C ARG A 607 8.53 -11.97 9.10
N LEU A 608 9.70 -12.58 8.81
CA LEU A 608 9.77 -13.88 8.15
C LEU A 608 9.16 -15.01 8.98
N ASP A 609 9.14 -14.90 10.32
CA ASP A 609 8.48 -15.87 11.18
C ASP A 609 6.97 -15.93 10.94
N GLU A 610 6.33 -14.78 10.72
CA GLU A 610 4.89 -14.70 10.42
C GLU A 610 4.60 -15.28 9.03
N VAL A 611 5.39 -14.91 8.02
CA VAL A 611 5.28 -15.49 6.66
C VAL A 611 5.50 -16.99 6.69
N ALA A 612 6.49 -17.48 7.45
CA ALA A 612 6.80 -18.89 7.58
C ALA A 612 5.65 -19.69 8.21
N ILE A 613 4.93 -19.11 9.18
CA ILE A 613 3.74 -19.75 9.76
C ILE A 613 2.62 -19.87 8.74
N ALA A 614 2.34 -18.80 7.99
CA ALA A 614 1.35 -18.80 6.93
C ALA A 614 1.68 -19.87 5.88
N TYR A 615 2.94 -19.95 5.44
CA TYR A 615 3.38 -20.94 4.45
C TYR A 615 3.44 -22.37 5.01
N ALA A 616 3.85 -22.55 6.26
CA ALA A 616 3.81 -23.87 6.91
C ALA A 616 2.37 -24.37 7.02
N PHE A 617 1.41 -23.48 7.34
CA PHE A 617 0.00 -23.82 7.33
C PHE A 617 -0.48 -24.18 5.91
N ALA A 618 -0.09 -23.43 4.89
CA ALA A 618 -0.45 -23.75 3.50
C ALA A 618 0.05 -25.12 3.08
N LEU A 619 1.32 -25.44 3.36
CA LEU A 619 1.92 -26.74 3.11
C LEU A 619 1.21 -27.87 3.87
N TRP A 620 0.91 -27.63 5.13
CA TRP A 620 0.19 -28.60 5.97
C TRP A 620 -1.22 -28.88 5.44
N ALA A 621 -1.97 -27.83 5.08
CA ALA A 621 -3.35 -27.96 4.61
C ALA A 621 -3.48 -28.82 3.33
N VAL A 622 -2.45 -28.84 2.48
CA VAL A 622 -2.42 -29.64 1.25
C VAL A 622 -1.66 -30.98 1.40
N GLY A 623 -1.21 -31.33 2.61
CA GLY A 623 -0.54 -32.60 2.91
C GLY A 623 0.96 -32.63 2.61
N LEU A 624 1.64 -31.46 2.51
CA LEU A 624 3.06 -31.33 2.19
C LEU A 624 3.93 -30.87 3.40
N ALA A 625 3.45 -31.06 4.63
CA ALA A 625 4.17 -30.64 5.84
C ALA A 625 5.51 -31.37 6.08
N GLY A 626 5.75 -32.49 5.42
CA GLY A 626 6.98 -33.28 5.52
C GLY A 626 7.96 -33.08 4.36
N SER A 627 7.68 -32.17 3.45
CA SER A 627 8.49 -31.93 2.25
C SER A 627 9.48 -30.75 2.40
#